data_3e2caad5a53cd0ab30b2eb359c0eebf5
#
_entry.id   3e2caad5a53cd0ab30b2eb359c0eebf5
#
_cell.length_a   1.000
_cell.length_b   1.000
_cell.length_c   1.000
_cell.angle_alpha   90.00
_cell.angle_beta   90.00
_cell.angle_gamma   90.00
#
_symmetry.space_group_name_H-M   'P 1'
#
loop_
_entity.id
_entity.type
_entity.pdbx_description
1 polymer ?
#
loop_
_entity_poly.entity_id
_entity_poly.type
_entity_poly.pdbx_seq_one_letter_code
_entity_poly.pdbx_strand_id
1 'polypeptide(L)'
;DHVVATAPLPADVRAEIEGNAELRRADTVIRADRMEYTAAQDLAHAKGKVRINRAGNVYEGDELELRVNAFEGFFTEARYRFLANGAHGDALRVDFIDRDRAQIHKATYTTCTREESAQWRPDWVLRADRIHIDQQDEVGSAEGAVLEFQGVPLLPLPAISFPLSDKRKSGLLPPTLGVDSTNGFEYAQPYYWNIAPHRDATLQAALLAKRGVQMGGEFRYLEPSYQGQVRADVLPSDRLRERTRWSYALEHAGAIGSPHLGLGLQLNVRRVSDDNYWRDFGRDFLRNASVGTKLVGQRLLPGDALLTWGNADMSMRLRTLKWQTLQDATAPIVPPYDRLPQWQWRYAPQALAGGFDASVELDTTRFRADPRLTLQPNAQRTYLQAQLSRPFLAPGGFITPRLQWHASHYQFDS
;
A
#
# COMPACT_ATOMS: atom_id res chain seq x y z
N ASP A 1 -25.52 28.49 -36.56
CA ASP A 1 -24.81 27.72 -37.59
C ASP A 1 -23.52 27.15 -37.01
N HIS A 2 -23.35 25.87 -37.13
CA HIS A 2 -22.15 25.15 -36.65
C HIS A 2 -21.14 25.12 -37.81
N VAL A 3 -20.03 25.88 -37.71
CA VAL A 3 -18.94 25.81 -38.68
C VAL A 3 -17.86 24.89 -38.13
N VAL A 4 -17.65 23.75 -38.78
CA VAL A 4 -16.62 22.77 -38.40
C VAL A 4 -15.48 22.90 -39.40
N ALA A 5 -14.31 23.34 -38.96
CA ALA A 5 -13.09 23.27 -39.74
C ALA A 5 -12.36 21.95 -39.43
N THR A 6 -12.14 21.12 -40.47
CA THR A 6 -11.34 19.89 -40.36
C THR A 6 -9.97 20.16 -40.95
N ALA A 7 -8.94 20.18 -40.13
CA ALA A 7 -7.54 20.37 -40.61
C ALA A 7 -6.98 19.04 -41.15
N PRO A 8 -6.00 19.08 -42.11
CA PRO A 8 -5.27 20.26 -42.54
C PRO A 8 -5.99 21.08 -43.64
N LEU A 9 -5.99 22.39 -43.49
CA LEU A 9 -6.40 23.34 -44.49
C LEU A 9 -5.15 23.69 -45.38
N PRO A 10 -5.37 24.14 -46.68
CA PRO A 10 -4.27 24.67 -47.47
C PRO A 10 -3.51 25.79 -46.77
N ALA A 11 -2.19 25.89 -46.99
CA ALA A 11 -1.29 26.80 -46.24
C ALA A 11 -1.62 28.30 -46.36
N ASP A 12 -2.38 28.71 -47.37
CA ASP A 12 -2.78 30.07 -47.65
C ASP A 12 -4.11 30.48 -46.95
N VAL A 13 -4.74 29.52 -46.24
CA VAL A 13 -6.05 29.74 -45.61
C VAL A 13 -5.90 30.35 -44.23
N ARG A 14 -6.59 31.48 -44.06
CA ARG A 14 -6.95 32.06 -42.74
C ARG A 14 -8.44 31.91 -42.57
N ALA A 15 -8.87 31.19 -41.56
CA ALA A 15 -10.28 31.00 -41.25
C ALA A 15 -10.64 31.81 -39.98
N GLU A 16 -11.65 32.62 -40.07
CA GLU A 16 -12.25 33.32 -38.90
C GLU A 16 -13.68 32.83 -38.76
N ILE A 17 -14.03 32.34 -37.56
CA ILE A 17 -15.31 31.73 -37.25
C ILE A 17 -15.88 32.44 -36.03
N GLU A 18 -17.10 32.95 -36.15
CA GLU A 18 -17.87 33.58 -35.05
C GLU A 18 -19.11 32.72 -34.75
N GLY A 19 -19.42 32.55 -33.48
CA GLY A 19 -20.58 31.82 -32.98
C GLY A 19 -20.40 30.31 -33.02
N ASN A 20 -20.22 29.68 -31.87
CA ASN A 20 -20.04 28.24 -31.71
C ASN A 20 -18.95 27.61 -32.63
N ALA A 21 -17.80 28.28 -32.73
CA ALA A 21 -16.69 27.83 -33.52
C ALA A 21 -16.16 26.45 -33.00
N GLU A 22 -15.87 25.54 -33.89
CA GLU A 22 -15.26 24.25 -33.53
C GLU A 22 -14.11 23.90 -34.49
N LEU A 23 -12.94 23.60 -33.92
CA LEU A 23 -11.77 23.06 -34.62
C LEU A 23 -11.52 21.63 -34.14
N ARG A 24 -11.47 20.69 -35.10
CA ARG A 24 -11.14 19.30 -34.82
C ARG A 24 -9.85 18.90 -35.48
N ARG A 25 -8.95 18.28 -34.73
CA ARG A 25 -7.72 17.72 -35.24
C ARG A 25 -7.24 16.55 -34.38
N ALA A 26 -7.10 15.38 -35.01
CA ALA A 26 -6.72 14.12 -34.34
C ALA A 26 -7.53 13.88 -33.06
N ASP A 27 -6.88 13.90 -31.90
CA ASP A 27 -7.45 13.68 -30.57
C ASP A 27 -7.91 14.97 -29.86
N THR A 28 -7.80 16.12 -30.57
CA THR A 28 -8.06 17.44 -30.00
C THR A 28 -9.31 18.08 -30.64
N VAL A 29 -10.21 18.57 -29.78
CA VAL A 29 -11.37 19.38 -30.16
C VAL A 29 -11.34 20.67 -29.38
N ILE A 30 -11.34 21.82 -30.10
CA ILE A 30 -11.39 23.15 -29.52
C ILE A 30 -12.73 23.78 -29.91
N ARG A 31 -13.43 24.34 -28.92
CA ARG A 31 -14.68 25.10 -29.08
C ARG A 31 -14.53 26.46 -28.47
N ALA A 32 -15.14 27.48 -29.11
CA ALA A 32 -15.12 28.85 -28.60
C ALA A 32 -16.26 29.69 -29.19
N ASP A 33 -16.55 30.85 -28.61
CA ASP A 33 -17.49 31.80 -29.21
C ASP A 33 -16.90 32.43 -30.50
N ARG A 34 -15.56 32.66 -30.53
CA ARG A 34 -14.83 33.15 -31.72
C ARG A 34 -13.50 32.43 -31.84
N MET A 35 -13.15 32.05 -33.06
CA MET A 35 -11.89 31.38 -33.36
C MET A 35 -11.29 31.89 -34.68
N GLU A 36 -10.00 32.17 -34.64
CA GLU A 36 -9.17 32.44 -35.81
C GLU A 36 -8.14 31.32 -35.96
N TYR A 37 -8.00 30.78 -37.16
CA TYR A 37 -6.99 29.77 -37.49
C TYR A 37 -6.18 30.17 -38.67
N THR A 38 -4.86 30.21 -38.51
CA THR A 38 -3.90 30.56 -39.58
C THR A 38 -3.15 29.27 -39.99
N ALA A 39 -3.49 28.69 -41.12
CA ALA A 39 -2.95 27.40 -41.56
C ALA A 39 -1.43 27.43 -41.76
N ALA A 40 -0.86 28.54 -42.31
CA ALA A 40 0.59 28.70 -42.52
C ALA A 40 1.42 28.55 -41.23
N GLN A 41 0.85 28.96 -40.08
CA GLN A 41 1.52 28.93 -38.79
C GLN A 41 1.00 27.82 -37.90
N ASP A 42 -0.02 27.08 -38.36
CA ASP A 42 -0.78 26.10 -37.58
C ASP A 42 -1.29 26.67 -36.23
N LEU A 43 -1.63 27.94 -36.21
CA LEU A 43 -1.96 28.71 -35.04
C LEU A 43 -3.46 28.93 -34.93
N ALA A 44 -4.05 28.47 -33.85
CA ALA A 44 -5.42 28.75 -33.45
C ALA A 44 -5.43 29.79 -32.31
N HIS A 45 -6.23 30.85 -32.52
CA HIS A 45 -6.52 31.84 -31.48
C HIS A 45 -8.01 31.78 -31.22
N ALA A 46 -8.42 31.48 -29.99
CA ALA A 46 -9.81 31.32 -29.62
C ALA A 46 -10.14 32.17 -28.40
N LYS A 47 -11.33 32.79 -28.43
CA LYS A 47 -11.83 33.69 -27.35
C LYS A 47 -13.30 33.42 -27.04
N GLY A 48 -13.64 33.55 -25.77
CA GLY A 48 -14.98 33.41 -25.23
C GLY A 48 -15.40 31.95 -25.07
N LYS A 49 -15.64 31.51 -23.85
CA LYS A 49 -16.05 30.15 -23.46
C LYS A 49 -15.24 29.05 -24.14
N VAL A 50 -13.95 29.28 -24.19
CA VAL A 50 -13.04 28.31 -24.85
C VAL A 50 -13.03 27.01 -24.08
N ARG A 51 -13.20 25.90 -24.84
CA ARG A 51 -13.14 24.55 -24.30
C ARG A 51 -12.28 23.66 -25.18
N ILE A 52 -11.26 23.07 -24.58
CA ILE A 52 -10.40 22.06 -25.21
C ILE A 52 -10.76 20.71 -24.64
N ASN A 53 -10.97 19.71 -25.52
CA ASN A 53 -11.04 18.30 -25.14
C ASN A 53 -9.92 17.56 -25.88
N ARG A 54 -9.01 16.94 -25.12
CA ARG A 54 -7.92 16.14 -25.67
C ARG A 54 -7.73 14.88 -24.84
N ALA A 55 -7.81 13.71 -25.50
CA ALA A 55 -7.66 12.41 -24.86
C ALA A 55 -8.47 12.25 -23.57
N GLY A 56 -9.66 12.86 -23.52
CA GLY A 56 -10.56 12.88 -22.35
C GLY A 56 -10.22 13.94 -21.28
N ASN A 57 -9.09 14.62 -21.37
CA ASN A 57 -8.80 15.79 -20.53
C ASN A 57 -9.55 17.00 -21.06
N VAL A 58 -10.14 17.77 -20.15
CA VAL A 58 -10.95 18.94 -20.48
C VAL A 58 -10.33 20.17 -19.84
N TYR A 59 -10.19 21.24 -20.65
CA TYR A 59 -9.78 22.57 -20.21
C TYR A 59 -10.83 23.58 -20.65
N GLU A 60 -11.26 24.45 -19.78
CA GLU A 60 -12.24 25.52 -20.03
C GLU A 60 -11.66 26.85 -19.55
N GLY A 61 -11.88 27.94 -20.30
CA GLY A 61 -11.35 29.28 -19.94
C GLY A 61 -11.69 30.32 -20.97
N ASP A 62 -10.99 31.47 -20.93
CA ASP A 62 -11.41 32.68 -21.65
C ASP A 62 -10.67 32.87 -22.97
N GLU A 63 -9.37 32.60 -23.01
CA GLU A 63 -8.53 32.85 -24.18
C GLU A 63 -7.52 31.75 -24.35
N LEU A 64 -7.39 31.24 -25.60
CA LEU A 64 -6.44 30.25 -26.03
C LEU A 64 -5.64 30.74 -27.23
N GLU A 65 -4.34 30.61 -27.16
CA GLU A 65 -3.45 30.61 -28.32
C GLU A 65 -2.70 29.30 -28.39
N LEU A 66 -2.82 28.57 -29.49
CA LEU A 66 -2.29 27.20 -29.59
C LEU A 66 -1.80 26.90 -31.02
N ARG A 67 -0.55 26.43 -31.15
CA ARG A 67 -0.10 25.70 -32.32
C ARG A 67 -0.62 24.27 -32.25
N VAL A 68 -1.59 23.97 -33.08
CA VAL A 68 -2.43 22.76 -32.91
C VAL A 68 -1.65 21.46 -33.07
N ASN A 69 -0.67 21.41 -34.03
CA ASN A 69 0.13 20.21 -34.22
C ASN A 69 1.17 19.96 -33.12
N ALA A 70 1.91 21.02 -32.79
CA ALA A 70 2.96 20.96 -31.76
C ALA A 70 2.33 20.87 -30.36
N PHE A 71 1.09 21.36 -30.23
CA PHE A 71 0.39 21.56 -28.97
C PHE A 71 1.18 22.52 -28.06
N GLU A 72 1.65 23.62 -28.63
CA GLU A 72 2.41 24.68 -27.97
C GLU A 72 1.59 25.95 -27.90
N GLY A 73 1.55 26.61 -26.75
CA GLY A 73 0.79 27.85 -26.59
C GLY A 73 0.36 28.08 -25.15
N PHE A 74 -0.66 28.90 -24.97
CA PHE A 74 -1.16 29.21 -23.64
C PHE A 74 -2.68 29.26 -23.57
N PHE A 75 -3.20 29.10 -22.35
CA PHE A 75 -4.60 29.15 -22.00
C PHE A 75 -4.80 29.96 -20.69
N THR A 76 -5.66 30.93 -20.70
CA THR A 76 -5.87 31.82 -19.53
C THR A 76 -7.16 31.50 -18.79
N GLU A 77 -7.19 31.83 -17.50
CA GLU A 77 -8.34 31.61 -16.59
C GLU A 77 -8.89 30.18 -16.70
N ALA A 78 -7.96 29.21 -16.72
CA ALA A 78 -8.27 27.83 -17.05
C ALA A 78 -8.88 27.08 -15.88
N ARG A 79 -9.97 26.35 -16.14
CA ARG A 79 -10.44 25.22 -15.33
C ARG A 79 -10.05 23.94 -16.03
N TYR A 80 -9.54 22.97 -15.31
CA TYR A 80 -9.12 21.73 -15.91
C TYR A 80 -9.65 20.50 -15.17
N ARG A 81 -9.83 19.42 -15.94
CA ARG A 81 -10.19 18.10 -15.42
C ARG A 81 -9.41 17.03 -16.17
N PHE A 82 -8.72 16.16 -15.43
CA PHE A 82 -8.02 15.00 -15.96
C PHE A 82 -8.86 13.75 -15.87
N LEU A 83 -9.03 13.03 -16.97
CA LEU A 83 -9.83 11.81 -17.01
C LEU A 83 -9.18 10.67 -16.23
N ALA A 84 -7.85 10.54 -16.31
CA ALA A 84 -7.10 9.39 -15.77
C ALA A 84 -7.30 9.18 -14.26
N ASN A 85 -7.36 10.28 -13.48
CA ASN A 85 -7.45 10.22 -12.02
C ASN A 85 -8.58 11.07 -11.43
N GLY A 86 -9.43 11.67 -12.27
CA GLY A 86 -10.51 12.55 -11.86
C GLY A 86 -10.07 13.89 -11.24
N ALA A 87 -8.76 14.16 -11.26
CA ALA A 87 -8.23 15.39 -10.71
C ALA A 87 -8.73 16.62 -11.46
N HIS A 88 -9.00 17.70 -10.75
CA HIS A 88 -9.48 18.96 -11.29
C HIS A 88 -8.98 20.15 -10.48
N GLY A 89 -9.08 21.33 -11.08
CA GLY A 89 -8.66 22.57 -10.46
C GLY A 89 -8.84 23.78 -11.36
N ASP A 90 -8.46 24.92 -10.83
CA ASP A 90 -8.43 26.20 -11.53
C ASP A 90 -6.98 26.66 -11.66
N ALA A 91 -6.69 27.47 -12.70
CA ALA A 91 -5.38 28.06 -12.94
C ALA A 91 -5.50 29.43 -13.58
N LEU A 92 -4.63 30.34 -13.19
CA LEU A 92 -4.55 31.64 -13.85
C LEU A 92 -4.12 31.51 -15.30
N ARG A 93 -3.16 30.58 -15.55
CA ARG A 93 -2.63 30.35 -16.89
C ARG A 93 -2.07 28.93 -16.99
N VAL A 94 -2.28 28.32 -18.13
CA VAL A 94 -1.65 27.03 -18.53
C VAL A 94 -0.80 27.33 -19.75
N ASP A 95 0.51 27.06 -19.68
CA ASP A 95 1.41 27.07 -20.82
C ASP A 95 1.63 25.65 -21.30
N PHE A 96 1.20 25.34 -22.51
CA PHE A 96 1.47 24.06 -23.19
C PHE A 96 2.86 24.15 -23.84
N ILE A 97 3.82 23.37 -23.36
CA ILE A 97 5.19 23.33 -23.85
C ILE A 97 5.26 22.43 -25.08
N ASP A 98 4.56 21.30 -25.02
CA ASP A 98 4.38 20.36 -26.13
C ASP A 98 3.17 19.44 -25.83
N ARG A 99 3.07 18.34 -26.57
CA ARG A 99 1.95 17.39 -26.42
C ARG A 99 1.88 16.71 -25.07
N ASP A 100 3.00 16.57 -24.38
CA ASP A 100 3.14 15.78 -23.16
C ASP A 100 3.46 16.63 -21.94
N ARG A 101 3.94 17.87 -22.14
CA ARG A 101 4.38 18.77 -21.07
C ARG A 101 3.59 20.07 -21.02
N ALA A 102 3.15 20.39 -19.82
CA ALA A 102 2.49 21.67 -19.55
C ALA A 102 2.99 22.27 -18.24
N GLN A 103 2.93 23.61 -18.15
CA GLN A 103 3.20 24.38 -16.94
C GLN A 103 1.95 25.17 -16.56
N ILE A 104 1.51 24.98 -15.32
CA ILE A 104 0.28 25.60 -14.82
C ILE A 104 0.66 26.59 -13.72
N HIS A 105 0.20 27.82 -13.86
CA HIS A 105 0.54 28.92 -12.96
C HIS A 105 -0.62 29.26 -12.04
N LYS A 106 -0.32 29.51 -10.76
CA LYS A 106 -1.30 29.83 -9.71
C LYS A 106 -2.45 28.83 -9.70
N ALA A 107 -2.08 27.57 -9.57
CA ALA A 107 -2.99 26.46 -9.75
C ALA A 107 -3.56 25.94 -8.43
N THR A 108 -4.77 25.41 -8.50
CA THR A 108 -5.34 24.52 -7.50
C THR A 108 -5.42 23.10 -8.05
N TYR A 109 -5.28 22.09 -7.22
CA TYR A 109 -5.36 20.69 -7.61
C TYR A 109 -6.04 19.87 -6.51
N THR A 110 -7.03 19.07 -6.88
CA THR A 110 -7.71 18.13 -5.98
C THR A 110 -8.23 16.93 -6.76
N THR A 111 -8.37 15.79 -6.08
CA THR A 111 -9.07 14.59 -6.59
C THR A 111 -10.39 14.34 -5.87
N CYS A 112 -10.82 15.26 -4.97
CA CYS A 112 -12.09 15.12 -4.28
C CYS A 112 -13.24 15.18 -5.28
N THR A 113 -14.18 14.22 -5.22
CA THR A 113 -15.35 14.21 -6.11
C THR A 113 -16.22 15.44 -5.83
N ARG A 114 -16.52 16.21 -6.87
CA ARG A 114 -17.36 17.40 -6.74
C ARG A 114 -18.81 16.98 -6.53
N GLU A 115 -19.41 17.45 -5.44
CA GLU A 115 -20.85 17.34 -5.19
C GLU A 115 -21.60 18.54 -5.74
N GLU A 116 -22.82 18.36 -6.20
CA GLU A 116 -23.69 19.42 -6.76
C GLU A 116 -24.33 20.29 -5.66
N SER A 117 -23.58 20.71 -4.67
CA SER A 117 -24.08 21.63 -3.64
C SER A 117 -23.40 22.99 -3.73
N ALA A 118 -24.16 24.05 -3.52
CA ALA A 118 -23.63 25.41 -3.53
C ALA A 118 -22.61 25.69 -2.40
N GLN A 119 -22.57 24.81 -1.40
CA GLN A 119 -21.68 24.92 -0.24
C GLN A 119 -20.56 23.90 -0.26
N TRP A 120 -20.47 23.11 -1.36
CA TRP A 120 -19.44 22.08 -1.47
C TRP A 120 -18.03 22.69 -1.42
N ARG A 121 -17.20 22.13 -0.55
CA ARG A 121 -15.77 22.40 -0.49
C ARG A 121 -15.03 21.06 -0.52
N PRO A 122 -13.96 20.96 -1.30
CA PRO A 122 -13.15 19.76 -1.29
C PRO A 122 -12.54 19.56 0.10
N ASP A 123 -12.41 18.31 0.53
CA ASP A 123 -11.75 17.98 1.79
C ASP A 123 -10.31 18.47 1.79
N TRP A 124 -9.64 18.37 0.64
CA TRP A 124 -8.29 18.89 0.48
C TRP A 124 -8.06 19.54 -0.88
N VAL A 125 -7.23 20.57 -0.90
CA VAL A 125 -6.76 21.26 -2.10
C VAL A 125 -5.27 21.53 -1.97
N LEU A 126 -4.53 21.23 -3.01
CA LEU A 126 -3.18 21.71 -3.18
C LEU A 126 -3.22 23.02 -3.96
N ARG A 127 -2.79 24.11 -3.36
CA ARG A 127 -2.50 25.37 -4.07
C ARG A 127 -1.04 25.43 -4.38
N ALA A 128 -0.67 25.80 -5.59
CA ALA A 128 0.71 25.90 -6.00
C ALA A 128 0.97 27.16 -6.82
N ASP A 129 2.14 27.74 -6.66
CA ASP A 129 2.58 28.83 -7.52
C ASP A 129 2.78 28.32 -8.94
N ARG A 130 3.28 27.10 -9.08
CA ARG A 130 3.55 26.46 -10.35
C ARG A 130 3.37 24.96 -10.25
N ILE A 131 2.69 24.36 -11.24
CA ILE A 131 2.60 22.90 -11.40
C ILE A 131 3.18 22.55 -12.77
N HIS A 132 4.14 21.65 -12.82
CA HIS A 132 4.66 21.05 -14.04
C HIS A 132 4.00 19.70 -14.24
N ILE A 133 3.51 19.44 -15.42
CA ILE A 133 2.91 18.19 -15.86
C ILE A 133 3.82 17.59 -16.93
N ASP A 134 4.23 16.35 -16.73
CA ASP A 134 4.95 15.56 -17.73
C ASP A 134 4.19 14.23 -17.88
N GLN A 135 3.44 14.10 -18.99
CA GLN A 135 2.65 12.90 -19.27
C GLN A 135 3.51 11.74 -19.76
N GLN A 136 4.67 12.02 -20.38
CA GLN A 136 5.59 10.98 -20.84
C GLN A 136 6.22 10.26 -19.63
N ASP A 137 6.68 11.03 -18.67
CA ASP A 137 7.20 10.50 -17.40
C ASP A 137 6.11 10.17 -16.39
N GLU A 138 4.84 10.52 -16.71
CA GLU A 138 3.68 10.36 -15.83
C GLU A 138 3.84 11.02 -14.44
N VAL A 139 4.47 12.21 -14.43
CA VAL A 139 4.76 12.96 -13.20
C VAL A 139 4.18 14.36 -13.26
N GLY A 140 3.54 14.74 -12.15
CA GLY A 140 3.34 16.12 -11.78
C GLY A 140 4.34 16.56 -10.71
N SER A 141 4.82 17.80 -10.78
CA SER A 141 5.56 18.43 -9.69
C SER A 141 4.97 19.81 -9.42
N ALA A 142 4.91 20.18 -8.15
CA ALA A 142 4.39 21.50 -7.73
C ALA A 142 5.44 22.23 -6.90
N GLU A 143 5.59 23.52 -7.18
CA GLU A 143 6.48 24.44 -6.50
C GLU A 143 5.67 25.51 -5.74
N GLY A 144 6.15 25.94 -4.56
CA GLY A 144 5.45 26.90 -3.71
C GLY A 144 4.06 26.41 -3.32
N ALA A 145 3.94 25.11 -3.05
CA ALA A 145 2.66 24.50 -2.78
C ALA A 145 2.23 24.66 -1.32
N VAL A 146 0.93 24.78 -1.10
CA VAL A 146 0.30 24.77 0.21
C VAL A 146 -0.86 23.78 0.18
N LEU A 147 -0.80 22.80 1.09
CA LEU A 147 -1.92 21.88 1.29
C LEU A 147 -2.95 22.54 2.19
N GLU A 148 -4.17 22.68 1.68
CA GLU A 148 -5.34 23.14 2.44
C GLU A 148 -6.27 21.96 2.73
N PHE A 149 -6.84 21.95 3.92
CA PHE A 149 -7.89 21.02 4.32
C PHE A 149 -9.14 21.81 4.70
N GLN A 150 -10.24 21.56 4.00
CA GLN A 150 -11.51 22.29 4.15
C GLN A 150 -11.34 23.82 4.13
N GLY A 151 -10.39 24.33 3.33
CA GLY A 151 -10.10 25.75 3.18
C GLY A 151 -9.15 26.33 4.24
N VAL A 152 -8.61 25.51 5.13
CA VAL A 152 -7.59 25.92 6.11
C VAL A 152 -6.21 25.52 5.61
N PRO A 153 -5.26 26.45 5.42
CA PRO A 153 -3.90 26.10 5.02
C PRO A 153 -3.19 25.39 6.19
N LEU A 154 -2.74 24.13 5.94
CA LEU A 154 -2.13 23.31 6.97
C LEU A 154 -0.61 23.24 6.84
N LEU A 155 -0.09 23.12 5.62
CA LEU A 155 1.30 22.78 5.42
C LEU A 155 1.87 23.44 4.15
N PRO A 156 2.87 24.31 4.29
CA PRO A 156 3.66 24.77 3.14
C PRO A 156 4.60 23.63 2.69
N LEU A 157 4.58 23.34 1.40
CA LEU A 157 5.39 22.33 0.73
C LEU A 157 6.25 23.03 -0.33
N PRO A 158 7.53 23.24 -0.10
CA PRO A 158 8.39 24.01 -1.03
C PRO A 158 8.39 23.40 -2.44
N ALA A 159 8.45 22.08 -2.52
CA ALA A 159 8.32 21.31 -3.74
C ALA A 159 7.77 19.92 -3.42
N ILE A 160 6.84 19.45 -4.25
CA ILE A 160 6.33 18.07 -4.18
C ILE A 160 6.23 17.48 -5.58
N SER A 161 6.32 16.17 -5.70
CA SER A 161 6.01 15.44 -6.92
C SER A 161 4.91 14.43 -6.67
N PHE A 162 4.07 14.19 -7.67
CA PHE A 162 2.96 13.26 -7.61
C PHE A 162 2.80 12.50 -8.92
N PRO A 163 2.33 11.24 -8.91
CA PRO A 163 2.08 10.49 -10.13
C PRO A 163 0.82 11.02 -10.83
N LEU A 164 0.84 11.03 -12.16
CA LEU A 164 -0.32 11.36 -13.01
C LEU A 164 -1.12 10.11 -13.39
N SER A 165 -0.62 8.93 -13.10
CA SER A 165 -1.25 7.62 -13.37
C SER A 165 -1.21 6.74 -12.13
N ASP A 166 -1.82 5.56 -12.22
CA ASP A 166 -1.79 4.55 -11.15
C ASP A 166 -0.44 3.81 -11.05
N LYS A 167 0.56 4.19 -11.86
CA LYS A 167 1.89 3.60 -11.78
C LYS A 167 2.59 4.00 -10.49
N ARG A 168 3.21 3.02 -9.83
CA ARG A 168 3.96 3.27 -8.60
C ARG A 168 5.20 4.11 -8.89
N LYS A 169 5.36 5.21 -8.20
CA LYS A 169 6.51 6.11 -8.31
C LYS A 169 7.05 6.49 -6.94
N SER A 170 8.37 6.59 -6.84
CA SER A 170 9.02 7.07 -5.62
C SER A 170 8.69 8.53 -5.37
N GLY A 171 8.42 8.87 -4.11
CA GLY A 171 8.12 10.25 -3.71
C GLY A 171 7.62 10.37 -2.28
N LEU A 172 7.46 11.59 -1.84
CA LEU A 172 6.82 11.90 -0.56
C LEU A 172 5.33 11.56 -0.65
N LEU A 173 4.85 10.79 0.32
CA LEU A 173 3.43 10.55 0.49
C LEU A 173 2.79 11.68 1.32
N PRO A 174 1.47 11.85 1.27
CA PRO A 174 0.79 12.81 2.12
C PRO A 174 1.17 12.62 3.59
N PRO A 175 1.50 13.70 4.31
CA PRO A 175 1.85 13.60 5.72
C PRO A 175 0.63 13.20 6.55
N THR A 176 0.88 12.55 7.67
CA THR A 176 -0.14 12.28 8.68
C THR A 176 0.02 13.26 9.82
N LEU A 177 -1.07 13.91 10.17
CA LEU A 177 -1.16 14.83 11.30
C LEU A 177 -2.12 14.24 12.33
N GLY A 178 -1.77 14.40 13.60
CA GLY A 178 -2.60 13.92 14.68
C GLY A 178 -2.36 14.69 15.98
N VAL A 179 -3.33 14.57 16.89
CA VAL A 179 -3.17 15.00 18.27
C VAL A 179 -3.61 13.86 19.17
N ASP A 180 -2.75 13.47 20.06
CA ASP A 180 -2.96 12.38 20.99
C ASP A 180 -2.63 12.82 22.42
N SER A 181 -3.41 12.36 23.41
CA SER A 181 -3.18 12.73 24.82
C SER A 181 -1.83 12.20 25.34
N THR A 182 -1.37 11.07 24.79
CA THR A 182 -0.15 10.38 25.20
C THR A 182 1.08 10.95 24.50
N ASN A 183 1.00 11.16 23.18
CA ASN A 183 2.14 11.56 22.33
C ASN A 183 2.20 13.08 22.07
N GLY A 184 1.09 13.80 22.30
CA GLY A 184 0.93 15.21 21.97
C GLY A 184 0.58 15.42 20.50
N PHE A 185 1.07 16.49 19.90
CA PHE A 185 0.99 16.69 18.46
C PHE A 185 1.91 15.69 17.75
N GLU A 186 1.38 15.08 16.71
CA GLU A 186 2.05 14.09 15.88
C GLU A 186 2.12 14.59 14.45
N TYR A 187 3.30 14.55 13.86
CA TYR A 187 3.54 14.78 12.44
C TYR A 187 4.37 13.65 11.88
N ALA A 188 3.88 12.96 10.90
CA ALA A 188 4.62 11.88 10.24
C ALA A 188 4.71 12.14 8.74
N GLN A 189 5.94 12.12 8.20
CA GLN A 189 6.22 12.28 6.78
C GLN A 189 6.75 10.97 6.22
N PRO A 190 5.93 10.21 5.46
CA PRO A 190 6.39 9.04 4.77
C PRO A 190 6.99 9.38 3.39
N TYR A 191 7.99 8.62 3.00
CA TYR A 191 8.58 8.59 1.66
C TYR A 191 8.44 7.18 1.09
N TYR A 192 7.77 7.04 -0.02
CA TYR A 192 7.64 5.79 -0.76
C TYR A 192 8.80 5.65 -1.74
N TRP A 193 9.46 4.49 -1.71
CA TRP A 193 10.55 4.14 -2.59
C TRP A 193 10.16 2.94 -3.46
N ASN A 194 9.90 3.20 -4.74
CA ASN A 194 9.64 2.18 -5.74
C ASN A 194 10.97 1.61 -6.26
N ILE A 195 11.47 0.56 -5.61
CA ILE A 195 12.79 -0.01 -5.89
C ILE A 195 12.75 -0.82 -7.18
N ALA A 196 11.73 -1.68 -7.33
CA ALA A 196 11.52 -2.54 -8.49
C ALA A 196 10.03 -2.92 -8.60
N PRO A 197 9.54 -3.47 -9.72
CA PRO A 197 8.14 -3.89 -9.86
C PRO A 197 7.65 -4.85 -8.75
N HIS A 198 8.54 -5.62 -8.18
CA HIS A 198 8.28 -6.63 -7.16
C HIS A 198 8.87 -6.29 -5.78
N ARG A 199 9.45 -5.10 -5.60
CA ARG A 199 10.05 -4.64 -4.34
C ARG A 199 9.82 -3.16 -4.14
N ASP A 200 9.38 -2.80 -2.94
CA ASP A 200 9.25 -1.40 -2.54
C ASP A 200 9.60 -1.20 -1.06
N ALA A 201 9.78 0.05 -0.70
CA ALA A 201 9.97 0.44 0.69
C ALA A 201 9.21 1.71 1.00
N THR A 202 8.82 1.88 2.26
CA THR A 202 8.30 3.14 2.78
C THR A 202 9.15 3.53 3.98
N LEU A 203 9.80 4.67 3.91
CA LEU A 203 10.57 5.25 5.02
C LEU A 203 9.74 6.33 5.67
N GLN A 204 9.79 6.47 6.97
CA GLN A 204 8.98 7.44 7.72
C GLN A 204 9.79 8.10 8.81
N ALA A 205 9.70 9.42 8.90
CA ALA A 205 10.13 10.18 10.07
C ALA A 205 8.88 10.76 10.74
N ALA A 206 8.73 10.57 12.04
CA ALA A 206 7.60 11.07 12.82
C ALA A 206 8.07 11.91 14.01
N LEU A 207 7.54 13.12 14.11
CA LEU A 207 7.71 13.99 15.27
C LEU A 207 6.56 13.73 16.24
N LEU A 208 6.87 13.29 17.43
CA LEU A 208 5.97 13.11 18.55
C LEU A 208 6.30 14.18 19.60
N ALA A 209 5.47 15.20 19.72
CA ALA A 209 5.82 16.43 20.47
C ALA A 209 6.24 16.18 21.92
N LYS A 210 5.61 15.19 22.60
CA LYS A 210 5.96 14.82 23.98
C LYS A 210 7.11 13.82 24.10
N ARG A 211 7.46 13.10 23.00
CA ARG A 211 8.41 11.98 23.06
C ARG A 211 9.72 12.22 22.32
N GLY A 212 9.67 12.80 21.12
CA GLY A 212 10.85 13.00 20.28
C GLY A 212 10.59 12.62 18.83
N VAL A 213 11.68 12.27 18.13
CA VAL A 213 11.61 11.88 16.71
C VAL A 213 11.74 10.36 16.59
N GLN A 214 10.72 9.74 15.99
CA GLN A 214 10.71 8.33 15.63
C GLN A 214 11.07 8.18 14.16
N MET A 215 11.91 7.21 13.84
CA MET A 215 12.24 6.81 12.49
C MET A 215 11.70 5.39 12.26
N GLY A 216 11.12 5.16 11.11
CA GLY A 216 10.58 3.85 10.75
C GLY A 216 10.82 3.54 9.29
N GLY A 217 10.74 2.26 8.96
CA GLY A 217 10.81 1.79 7.60
C GLY A 217 10.10 0.45 7.42
N GLU A 218 9.48 0.29 6.28
CA GLU A 218 8.86 -0.95 5.81
C GLU A 218 9.44 -1.30 4.45
N PHE A 219 9.92 -2.51 4.29
CA PHE A 219 10.37 -3.08 3.02
C PHE A 219 9.50 -4.27 2.67
N ARG A 220 8.98 -4.33 1.43
CA ARG A 220 8.14 -5.41 0.94
C ARG A 220 8.73 -6.01 -0.32
N TYR A 221 8.55 -7.30 -0.47
CA TYR A 221 8.98 -8.05 -1.66
C TYR A 221 7.97 -9.13 -2.03
N LEU A 222 7.81 -9.36 -3.33
CA LEU A 222 6.91 -10.33 -3.92
C LEU A 222 7.61 -10.99 -5.12
N GLU A 223 8.10 -12.19 -4.91
CA GLU A 223 8.74 -13.01 -5.94
C GLU A 223 7.81 -14.17 -6.34
N PRO A 224 8.02 -14.84 -7.47
CA PRO A 224 7.13 -15.92 -7.92
C PRO A 224 6.94 -17.06 -6.91
N SER A 225 7.96 -17.34 -6.09
CA SER A 225 7.96 -18.44 -5.12
C SER A 225 7.95 -18.03 -3.67
N TYR A 226 8.13 -16.74 -3.36
CA TYR A 226 8.13 -16.24 -1.99
C TYR A 226 7.75 -14.77 -1.90
N GLN A 227 7.19 -14.39 -0.76
CA GLN A 227 6.83 -13.01 -0.45
C GLN A 227 7.13 -12.69 1.01
N GLY A 228 7.21 -11.41 1.31
CA GLY A 228 7.37 -11.00 2.68
C GLY A 228 7.50 -9.50 2.87
N GLN A 229 7.60 -9.13 4.13
CA GLN A 229 7.80 -7.76 4.56
C GLN A 229 8.64 -7.69 5.82
N VAL A 230 9.44 -6.65 5.90
CA VAL A 230 10.22 -6.31 7.09
C VAL A 230 9.88 -4.89 7.48
N ARG A 231 9.55 -4.67 8.73
CA ARG A 231 9.35 -3.34 9.29
C ARG A 231 10.19 -3.16 10.54
N ALA A 232 10.74 -1.97 10.72
CA ALA A 232 11.42 -1.58 11.93
C ALA A 232 11.11 -0.11 12.25
N ASP A 233 10.93 0.19 13.53
CA ASP A 233 10.73 1.54 14.04
C ASP A 233 11.68 1.76 15.22
N VAL A 234 12.29 2.94 15.31
CA VAL A 234 13.16 3.34 16.40
C VAL A 234 12.88 4.77 16.85
N LEU A 235 12.74 4.95 18.13
CA LEU A 235 12.70 6.23 18.84
C LEU A 235 13.95 6.31 19.72
N PRO A 236 15.04 6.95 19.27
CA PRO A 236 16.33 6.90 19.95
C PRO A 236 16.31 7.46 21.38
N SER A 237 15.41 8.41 21.64
CA SER A 237 15.26 9.03 22.96
C SER A 237 13.79 9.36 23.20
N ASP A 238 13.06 8.47 23.87
CA ASP A 238 11.70 8.73 24.33
C ASP A 238 11.77 9.58 25.62
N ARG A 239 11.40 10.86 25.51
CA ARG A 239 11.43 11.81 26.65
C ARG A 239 10.52 11.40 27.80
N LEU A 240 9.43 10.65 27.52
CA LEU A 240 8.50 10.19 28.56
C LEU A 240 8.96 8.91 29.27
N ARG A 241 9.86 8.16 28.66
CA ARG A 241 10.38 6.88 29.19
C ARG A 241 11.88 6.89 29.43
N GLU A 242 12.57 7.98 29.06
CA GLU A 242 14.02 8.19 29.26
C GLU A 242 14.89 7.06 28.73
N ARG A 243 14.50 6.50 27.56
CA ARG A 243 15.20 5.39 26.91
C ARG A 243 14.95 5.32 25.41
N THR A 244 15.83 4.59 24.72
CA THR A 244 15.59 4.19 23.33
C THR A 244 14.47 3.15 23.27
N ARG A 245 13.56 3.33 22.33
CA ARG A 245 12.48 2.38 22.08
C ARG A 245 12.51 1.93 20.63
N TRP A 246 12.16 0.69 20.43
CA TRP A 246 12.17 0.11 19.09
C TRP A 246 11.12 -0.99 18.96
N SER A 247 10.70 -1.22 17.71
CA SER A 247 9.93 -2.38 17.30
C SER A 247 10.45 -2.93 15.98
N TYR A 248 10.29 -4.23 15.77
CA TYR A 248 10.42 -4.81 14.45
C TYR A 248 9.42 -5.94 14.22
N ALA A 249 9.06 -6.10 12.95
CA ALA A 249 8.25 -7.19 12.46
C ALA A 249 8.86 -7.75 11.17
N LEU A 250 8.92 -9.07 11.09
CA LEU A 250 9.35 -9.83 9.91
C LEU A 250 8.27 -10.83 9.56
N GLU A 251 7.73 -10.76 8.37
CA GLU A 251 6.80 -11.73 7.81
C GLU A 251 7.38 -12.24 6.49
N HIS A 252 7.45 -13.56 6.36
CA HIS A 252 7.91 -14.22 5.16
C HIS A 252 7.11 -15.50 4.93
N ALA A 253 6.77 -15.78 3.69
CA ALA A 253 6.15 -17.04 3.29
C ALA A 253 6.59 -17.39 1.87
N GLY A 254 7.05 -18.62 1.67
CA GLY A 254 7.39 -19.09 0.34
C GLY A 254 8.27 -20.33 0.31
N ALA A 255 8.63 -20.73 -0.91
CA ALA A 255 9.51 -21.85 -1.15
C ALA A 255 10.99 -21.46 -0.96
N ILE A 256 11.79 -22.39 -0.47
CA ILE A 256 13.25 -22.28 -0.39
C ILE A 256 13.88 -23.10 -1.53
N GLY A 257 14.74 -22.47 -2.29
CA GLY A 257 15.43 -23.09 -3.42
C GLY A 257 14.50 -23.39 -4.59
N SER A 258 14.72 -24.49 -5.28
CA SER A 258 13.86 -24.90 -6.39
C SER A 258 12.48 -25.36 -5.88
N PRO A 259 11.37 -24.94 -6.53
CA PRO A 259 10.01 -25.40 -6.18
C PRO A 259 9.87 -26.94 -6.13
N HIS A 260 10.68 -27.66 -6.91
CA HIS A 260 10.70 -29.14 -6.94
C HIS A 260 11.20 -29.79 -5.65
N LEU A 261 11.91 -29.03 -4.79
CA LEU A 261 12.38 -29.56 -3.50
C LEU A 261 11.27 -29.68 -2.46
N GLY A 262 10.12 -29.06 -2.68
CA GLY A 262 8.99 -29.06 -1.74
C GLY A 262 9.30 -28.42 -0.39
N LEU A 263 10.36 -27.60 -0.31
CA LEU A 263 10.76 -26.89 0.90
C LEU A 263 10.04 -25.54 0.99
N GLY A 264 9.38 -25.28 2.11
CA GLY A 264 8.74 -24.00 2.40
C GLY A 264 9.22 -23.39 3.71
N LEU A 265 9.35 -22.07 3.75
CA LEU A 265 9.66 -21.29 4.93
C LEU A 265 8.55 -20.31 5.23
N GLN A 266 8.10 -20.27 6.49
CA GLN A 266 7.21 -19.25 6.99
C GLN A 266 7.84 -18.63 8.23
N LEU A 267 7.92 -17.31 8.25
CA LEU A 267 8.40 -16.51 9.38
C LEU A 267 7.32 -15.52 9.79
N ASN A 268 7.08 -15.42 11.09
CA ASN A 268 6.26 -14.36 11.70
C ASN A 268 6.92 -13.97 13.02
N VAL A 269 7.77 -12.96 12.95
CA VAL A 269 8.55 -12.52 14.11
C VAL A 269 8.18 -11.09 14.43
N ARG A 270 7.76 -10.84 15.66
CA ARG A 270 7.44 -9.51 16.16
C ARG A 270 8.12 -9.31 17.49
N ARG A 271 8.79 -8.19 17.67
CA ARG A 271 9.46 -7.82 18.93
C ARG A 271 9.39 -6.33 19.16
N VAL A 272 9.30 -5.96 20.44
CA VAL A 272 9.34 -4.57 20.90
C VAL A 272 10.32 -4.43 22.07
N SER A 273 10.73 -3.22 22.33
CA SER A 273 11.73 -2.89 23.35
C SER A 273 11.24 -3.12 24.78
N ASP A 274 9.94 -3.01 25.05
CA ASP A 274 9.39 -3.00 26.41
C ASP A 274 7.90 -3.27 26.49
N ASP A 275 7.44 -3.60 27.71
CA ASP A 275 6.06 -3.99 28.01
C ASP A 275 5.02 -2.88 27.77
N ASN A 276 5.41 -1.60 27.82
CA ASN A 276 4.50 -0.49 27.60
C ASN A 276 4.38 -0.06 26.15
N TYR A 277 5.13 -0.69 25.23
CA TYR A 277 5.15 -0.31 23.81
C TYR A 277 3.76 -0.31 23.19
N TRP A 278 2.95 -1.31 23.47
CA TRP A 278 1.60 -1.45 22.93
C TRP A 278 0.62 -0.34 23.37
N ARG A 279 0.81 0.21 24.59
CA ARG A 279 0.00 1.33 25.08
C ARG A 279 0.38 2.64 24.43
N ASP A 280 1.68 2.86 24.31
CA ASP A 280 2.24 4.14 23.86
C ASP A 280 2.17 4.30 22.33
N PHE A 281 2.24 3.20 21.58
CA PHE A 281 2.28 3.16 20.10
C PHE A 281 1.21 2.22 19.51
N GLY A 282 0.11 2.01 20.21
CA GLY A 282 -0.92 1.03 19.83
C GLY A 282 -1.52 1.26 18.43
N ARG A 283 -1.65 2.52 18.00
CA ARG A 283 -2.15 2.87 16.66
C ARG A 283 -1.20 2.43 15.55
N ASP A 284 0.08 2.68 15.71
CA ASP A 284 1.11 2.31 14.72
C ASP A 284 1.33 0.81 14.69
N PHE A 285 1.27 0.18 15.85
CA PHE A 285 1.37 -1.26 16.01
C PHE A 285 0.20 -2.00 15.34
N LEU A 286 -1.01 -1.44 15.37
CA LEU A 286 -2.22 -2.00 14.75
C LEU A 286 -2.27 -1.83 13.24
N ARG A 287 -1.78 -0.72 12.71
CA ARG A 287 -1.71 -0.48 11.26
C ARG A 287 -0.86 -1.51 10.54
N ASN A 288 0.03 -2.19 11.28
CA ASN A 288 1.00 -3.15 10.77
C ASN A 288 0.57 -4.60 11.01
N ALA A 289 -0.59 -4.85 11.58
CA ALA A 289 -1.16 -6.18 11.63
C ALA A 289 -1.70 -6.51 10.24
N SER A 290 -1.10 -7.48 9.54
CA SER A 290 -1.65 -8.04 8.31
C SER A 290 -3.12 -8.37 8.51
N VAL A 291 -3.94 -7.97 7.53
CA VAL A 291 -5.38 -8.19 7.48
C VAL A 291 -5.65 -9.70 7.64
N GLY A 292 -6.01 -10.14 8.82
CA GLY A 292 -6.32 -11.55 9.10
C GLY A 292 -5.99 -12.02 10.50
N THR A 293 -5.04 -11.41 11.19
CA THR A 293 -4.78 -11.71 12.60
C THR A 293 -5.70 -10.84 13.46
N LYS A 294 -6.94 -11.27 13.62
CA LYS A 294 -7.79 -10.75 14.68
C LYS A 294 -7.02 -10.91 15.99
N LEU A 295 -6.49 -9.83 16.47
CA LEU A 295 -6.19 -9.35 17.82
C LEU A 295 -6.44 -10.37 18.97
N VAL A 296 -5.86 -11.55 18.90
CA VAL A 296 -5.65 -12.31 20.13
C VAL A 296 -4.43 -11.67 20.80
N GLY A 297 -4.72 -10.59 21.53
CA GLY A 297 -3.81 -9.93 22.44
C GLY A 297 -2.64 -9.20 21.77
N GLN A 298 -2.76 -7.88 21.62
CA GLN A 298 -1.65 -6.94 21.34
C GLN A 298 -0.43 -7.13 22.28
N ARG A 299 -0.57 -8.02 23.26
CA ARG A 299 0.40 -8.29 24.32
C ARG A 299 1.14 -9.61 24.15
N LEU A 300 0.77 -10.45 23.16
CA LEU A 300 1.44 -11.70 22.81
C LEU A 300 2.09 -11.55 21.44
N LEU A 301 3.39 -11.42 21.41
CA LEU A 301 4.16 -11.23 20.18
C LEU A 301 4.86 -12.53 19.81
N PRO A 302 4.57 -13.14 18.66
CA PRO A 302 5.21 -14.37 18.22
C PRO A 302 6.62 -14.12 17.71
N GLY A 303 7.47 -15.11 17.92
CA GLY A 303 8.68 -15.35 17.16
C GLY A 303 8.58 -16.74 16.57
N ASP A 304 7.86 -16.86 15.45
CA ASP A 304 7.49 -18.11 14.82
C ASP A 304 8.31 -18.32 13.54
N ALA A 305 9.01 -19.46 13.46
CA ALA A 305 9.69 -19.89 12.26
C ALA A 305 9.26 -21.34 11.98
N LEU A 306 8.73 -21.58 10.81
CA LEU A 306 8.22 -22.86 10.34
C LEU A 306 8.89 -23.25 9.03
N LEU A 307 9.64 -24.33 9.04
CA LEU A 307 10.17 -25.01 7.86
C LEU A 307 9.26 -26.19 7.53
N THR A 308 8.83 -26.30 6.30
CA THR A 308 7.99 -27.38 5.79
C THR A 308 8.68 -28.10 4.65
N TRP A 309 8.50 -29.40 4.59
CA TRP A 309 8.88 -30.22 3.46
C TRP A 309 7.81 -31.28 3.21
N GLY A 310 7.55 -31.61 1.95
CA GLY A 310 6.61 -32.66 1.64
C GLY A 310 6.61 -33.10 0.18
N ASN A 311 6.08 -34.30 -0.01
CA ASN A 311 5.73 -34.87 -1.29
C ASN A 311 4.28 -35.39 -1.23
N ALA A 312 3.88 -36.23 -2.20
CA ALA A 312 2.52 -36.77 -2.28
C ALA A 312 2.08 -37.55 -1.03
N ASP A 313 3.01 -38.29 -0.41
CA ASP A 313 2.70 -39.25 0.66
C ASP A 313 3.22 -38.80 2.03
N MET A 314 4.17 -37.91 2.08
CA MET A 314 4.88 -37.56 3.31
C MET A 314 5.03 -36.05 3.49
N SER A 315 4.88 -35.57 4.71
CA SER A 315 5.17 -34.19 5.07
C SER A 315 5.95 -34.10 6.38
N MET A 316 6.86 -33.15 6.45
CA MET A 316 7.62 -32.81 7.64
C MET A 316 7.48 -31.33 7.95
N ARG A 317 7.42 -31.01 9.23
CA ARG A 317 7.39 -29.63 9.73
C ARG A 317 8.35 -29.50 10.90
N LEU A 318 9.22 -28.49 10.82
CA LEU A 318 10.07 -28.09 11.92
C LEU A 318 9.73 -26.67 12.30
N ARG A 319 9.27 -26.47 13.53
CA ARG A 319 8.82 -25.17 14.04
C ARG A 319 9.60 -24.77 15.27
N THR A 320 9.93 -23.48 15.35
CA THR A 320 10.33 -22.84 16.59
C THR A 320 9.37 -21.67 16.85
N LEU A 321 8.74 -21.69 18.02
CA LEU A 321 7.81 -20.65 18.44
C LEU A 321 8.22 -20.16 19.82
N LYS A 322 8.55 -18.87 19.90
CA LYS A 322 8.88 -18.18 21.14
C LYS A 322 8.02 -16.94 21.31
N TRP A 323 7.45 -16.75 22.47
CA TRP A 323 6.60 -15.60 22.77
C TRP A 323 7.38 -14.48 23.47
N GLN A 324 7.10 -13.23 23.08
CA GLN A 324 7.32 -12.08 23.94
C GLN A 324 5.96 -11.65 24.49
N THR A 325 5.81 -11.67 25.81
CA THR A 325 4.59 -11.33 26.50
C THR A 325 4.76 -9.96 27.15
N LEU A 326 3.94 -8.99 26.72
CA LEU A 326 4.00 -7.63 27.26
C LEU A 326 3.18 -7.56 28.53
N GLN A 327 3.84 -7.45 29.67
CA GLN A 327 3.23 -7.49 30.97
C GLN A 327 2.61 -6.14 31.38
N ASP A 328 1.52 -6.22 32.09
CA ASP A 328 0.85 -5.09 32.73
C ASP A 328 0.69 -5.43 34.20
N ALA A 329 1.23 -4.59 35.10
CA ALA A 329 1.15 -4.82 36.53
C ALA A 329 -0.29 -4.91 37.04
N THR A 330 -1.24 -4.22 36.39
CA THR A 330 -2.67 -4.21 36.78
C THR A 330 -3.46 -5.36 36.17
N ALA A 331 -2.93 -6.00 35.11
CA ALA A 331 -3.58 -7.10 34.42
C ALA A 331 -2.53 -8.08 33.88
N PRO A 332 -1.83 -8.84 34.74
CA PRO A 332 -0.81 -9.78 34.30
C PRO A 332 -1.42 -10.89 33.46
N ILE A 333 -0.66 -11.38 32.47
CA ILE A 333 -1.05 -12.52 31.64
C ILE A 333 -0.04 -13.64 31.79
N VAL A 334 -0.51 -14.86 31.88
CA VAL A 334 0.34 -16.06 31.85
C VAL A 334 0.75 -16.31 30.40
N PRO A 335 2.06 -16.33 30.09
CA PRO A 335 2.53 -16.60 28.74
C PRO A 335 2.19 -18.03 28.32
N PRO A 336 1.82 -18.24 27.04
CA PRO A 336 1.76 -19.59 26.50
C PRO A 336 3.15 -20.22 26.47
N TYR A 337 3.21 -21.56 26.46
CA TYR A 337 4.48 -22.27 26.29
C TYR A 337 5.16 -21.91 24.98
N ASP A 338 6.45 -21.66 25.03
CA ASP A 338 7.32 -21.70 23.87
C ASP A 338 7.41 -23.15 23.36
N ARG A 339 7.58 -23.33 22.07
CA ARG A 339 7.83 -24.62 21.41
C ARG A 339 9.21 -24.59 20.76
N LEU A 340 10.19 -25.22 21.40
CA LEU A 340 11.61 -25.03 21.06
C LEU A 340 12.42 -26.35 21.13
N PRO A 341 12.45 -27.16 20.05
CA PRO A 341 11.67 -27.13 18.81
C PRO A 341 10.37 -27.95 18.90
N GLN A 342 9.55 -27.85 17.86
CA GLN A 342 8.48 -28.78 17.52
C GLN A 342 8.81 -29.44 16.19
N TRP A 343 8.85 -30.76 16.14
CA TRP A 343 9.02 -31.53 14.92
C TRP A 343 7.78 -32.41 14.70
N GLN A 344 7.21 -32.32 13.50
CA GLN A 344 6.06 -33.08 13.08
C GLN A 344 6.42 -33.86 11.81
N TRP A 345 6.06 -35.11 11.78
CA TRP A 345 6.17 -35.96 10.61
C TRP A 345 4.84 -36.65 10.37
N ARG A 346 4.38 -36.65 9.13
CA ARG A 346 3.16 -37.35 8.72
C ARG A 346 3.46 -38.17 7.47
N TYR A 347 3.00 -39.42 7.49
CA TYR A 347 2.98 -40.31 6.35
C TYR A 347 1.55 -40.70 6.06
N ALA A 348 1.07 -40.49 4.81
CA ALA A 348 -0.28 -40.80 4.38
C ALA A 348 -0.25 -41.14 2.88
N PRO A 349 0.07 -42.38 2.53
CA PRO A 349 0.15 -42.82 1.14
C PRO A 349 -1.19 -42.70 0.44
N GLN A 350 -1.16 -42.23 -0.81
CA GLN A 350 -2.37 -41.95 -1.60
C GLN A 350 -3.13 -43.19 -2.04
N ALA A 351 -2.46 -44.33 -2.15
CA ALA A 351 -3.08 -45.59 -2.59
C ALA A 351 -2.49 -46.77 -1.87
N LEU A 352 -3.28 -47.44 -1.06
CA LEU A 352 -2.96 -48.71 -0.48
C LEU A 352 -3.73 -49.81 -1.16
N ALA A 353 -3.10 -51.00 -1.27
CA ALA A 353 -3.73 -52.20 -1.81
C ALA A 353 -5.04 -52.49 -1.04
N GLY A 354 -6.08 -52.94 -1.74
CA GLY A 354 -7.36 -53.28 -1.15
C GLY A 354 -8.26 -52.08 -0.81
N GLY A 355 -7.94 -50.88 -1.28
CA GLY A 355 -8.77 -49.69 -1.08
C GLY A 355 -8.74 -49.16 0.36
N PHE A 356 -7.65 -49.35 1.07
CA PHE A 356 -7.43 -48.80 2.39
C PHE A 356 -6.78 -47.43 2.31
N ASP A 357 -7.16 -46.53 3.25
CA ASP A 357 -6.48 -45.32 3.58
C ASP A 357 -5.78 -45.46 4.92
N ALA A 358 -4.50 -45.11 4.98
CA ALA A 358 -3.76 -45.12 6.23
C ALA A 358 -3.01 -43.79 6.44
N SER A 359 -2.84 -43.41 7.69
CA SER A 359 -1.95 -42.30 8.06
C SER A 359 -1.26 -42.57 9.39
N VAL A 360 -0.01 -42.11 9.48
CA VAL A 360 0.76 -42.07 10.72
C VAL A 360 1.25 -40.65 10.92
N GLU A 361 1.08 -40.12 12.12
CA GLU A 361 1.55 -38.80 12.52
C GLU A 361 2.40 -38.94 13.80
N LEU A 362 3.58 -38.33 13.79
CA LEU A 362 4.47 -38.15 14.92
C LEU A 362 4.72 -36.68 15.18
N ASP A 363 4.44 -36.24 16.41
CA ASP A 363 4.73 -34.88 16.90
C ASP A 363 5.63 -34.96 18.12
N THR A 364 6.82 -34.38 18.03
CA THR A 364 7.70 -34.22 19.19
C THR A 364 7.90 -32.74 19.44
N THR A 365 7.50 -32.31 20.62
CA THR A 365 7.51 -30.88 20.99
C THR A 365 8.18 -30.71 22.36
N ARG A 366 9.18 -29.81 22.39
CA ARG A 366 9.74 -29.33 23.66
C ARG A 366 9.05 -28.05 24.08
N PHE A 367 8.31 -28.09 25.17
CA PHE A 367 7.62 -26.96 25.78
C PHE A 367 8.52 -26.29 26.81
N ARG A 368 8.67 -24.97 26.69
CA ARG A 368 9.40 -24.17 27.67
C ARG A 368 8.49 -23.06 28.19
N ALA A 369 8.40 -22.94 29.49
CA ALA A 369 7.74 -21.85 30.19
C ALA A 369 8.74 -20.72 30.47
N ASP A 370 8.27 -19.47 30.57
CA ASP A 370 9.11 -18.37 31.05
C ASP A 370 9.16 -18.41 32.59
N PRO A 371 10.29 -18.75 33.21
CA PRO A 371 10.39 -18.91 34.67
C PRO A 371 10.23 -17.61 35.44
N ARG A 372 10.29 -16.47 34.75
CA ARG A 372 10.06 -15.13 35.35
C ARG A 372 8.58 -14.83 35.53
N LEU A 373 7.72 -15.46 34.75
CA LEU A 373 6.30 -15.13 34.66
C LEU A 373 5.38 -16.27 35.11
N THR A 374 5.92 -17.49 35.22
CA THR A 374 5.13 -18.67 35.61
C THR A 374 5.99 -19.75 36.27
N LEU A 375 5.37 -20.54 37.13
CA LEU A 375 5.98 -21.73 37.75
C LEU A 375 5.64 -23.04 37.00
N GLN A 376 5.10 -22.95 35.81
CA GLN A 376 4.78 -24.11 34.99
C GLN A 376 6.05 -24.90 34.66
N PRO A 377 6.04 -26.26 34.76
CA PRO A 377 7.21 -27.07 34.45
C PRO A 377 7.46 -27.12 32.94
N ASN A 378 8.72 -27.21 32.56
CA ASN A 378 9.11 -27.53 31.19
C ASN A 378 8.86 -29.03 30.93
N ALA A 379 8.54 -29.38 29.68
CA ALA A 379 8.29 -30.75 29.32
C ALA A 379 8.59 -31.01 27.83
N GLN A 380 8.97 -32.23 27.52
CA GLN A 380 8.95 -32.74 26.16
C GLN A 380 7.75 -33.67 26.00
N ARG A 381 6.95 -33.46 24.98
CA ARG A 381 5.86 -34.37 24.60
C ARG A 381 6.23 -35.04 23.29
N THR A 382 6.04 -36.37 23.25
CA THR A 382 6.02 -37.16 22.03
C THR A 382 4.62 -37.71 21.84
N TYR A 383 3.97 -37.39 20.73
CA TYR A 383 2.64 -37.85 20.38
C TYR A 383 2.72 -38.67 19.09
N LEU A 384 2.10 -39.83 19.11
CA LEU A 384 1.98 -40.72 17.96
C LEU A 384 0.51 -41.03 17.72
N GLN A 385 0.08 -40.90 16.45
CA GLN A 385 -1.24 -41.30 16.00
C GLN A 385 -1.11 -42.17 14.76
N ALA A 386 -1.86 -43.26 14.73
CA ALA A 386 -2.00 -44.13 13.56
C ALA A 386 -3.49 -44.28 13.25
N GLN A 387 -3.84 -44.23 11.97
CA GLN A 387 -5.21 -44.37 11.50
C GLN A 387 -5.22 -45.29 10.30
N LEU A 388 -6.24 -46.18 10.27
CA LEU A 388 -6.56 -47.03 9.12
C LEU A 388 -8.06 -46.92 8.85
N SER A 389 -8.45 -46.68 7.60
CA SER A 389 -9.85 -46.64 7.17
C SER A 389 -10.03 -47.32 5.82
N ARG A 390 -11.25 -47.75 5.55
CA ARG A 390 -11.63 -48.28 4.24
C ARG A 390 -12.99 -47.75 3.82
N PRO A 391 -13.06 -46.89 2.79
CA PRO A 391 -14.33 -46.42 2.25
C PRO A 391 -15.01 -47.51 1.42
N PHE A 392 -16.26 -47.78 1.71
CA PHE A 392 -17.17 -48.57 0.88
C PHE A 392 -18.20 -47.64 0.27
N LEU A 393 -18.18 -47.54 -1.06
CA LEU A 393 -19.05 -46.63 -1.81
C LEU A 393 -20.10 -47.44 -2.58
N ALA A 394 -21.35 -46.98 -2.50
CA ALA A 394 -22.47 -47.55 -3.28
C ALA A 394 -23.33 -46.38 -3.83
N PRO A 395 -24.12 -46.58 -4.92
CA PRO A 395 -24.93 -45.52 -5.52
C PRO A 395 -25.91 -44.83 -4.55
N GLY A 396 -26.34 -45.51 -3.48
CA GLY A 396 -27.29 -44.98 -2.49
C GLY A 396 -26.65 -44.56 -1.16
N GLY A 397 -25.33 -44.62 -0.98
CA GLY A 397 -24.69 -44.26 0.28
C GLY A 397 -23.25 -44.75 0.39
N PHE A 398 -22.62 -44.36 1.49
CA PHE A 398 -21.26 -44.80 1.78
C PHE A 398 -21.08 -45.17 3.28
N ILE A 399 -20.16 -46.07 3.56
CA ILE A 399 -19.71 -46.42 4.91
C ILE A 399 -18.18 -46.39 4.91
N THR A 400 -17.59 -45.69 5.87
CA THR A 400 -16.14 -45.65 6.05
C THR A 400 -15.74 -46.05 7.47
N PRO A 401 -15.60 -47.34 7.76
CA PRO A 401 -15.06 -47.80 9.04
C PRO A 401 -13.64 -47.25 9.22
N ARG A 402 -13.35 -46.80 10.46
CA ARG A 402 -12.09 -46.20 10.81
C ARG A 402 -11.58 -46.76 12.13
N LEU A 403 -10.35 -47.18 12.14
CA LEU A 403 -9.60 -47.54 13.33
C LEU A 403 -8.56 -46.45 13.58
N GLN A 404 -8.53 -45.91 14.80
CA GLN A 404 -7.56 -44.87 15.18
C GLN A 404 -6.95 -45.27 16.54
N TRP A 405 -5.64 -45.18 16.59
CA TRP A 405 -4.87 -45.37 17.79
C TRP A 405 -3.98 -44.16 18.02
N HIS A 406 -3.86 -43.70 19.26
CA HIS A 406 -2.95 -42.64 19.64
C HIS A 406 -2.32 -42.87 21.00
N ALA A 407 -1.10 -42.35 21.18
CA ALA A 407 -0.38 -42.37 22.43
C ALA A 407 0.36 -41.03 22.65
N SER A 408 0.46 -40.64 23.90
CA SER A 408 1.24 -39.47 24.30
C SER A 408 2.18 -39.86 25.44
N HIS A 409 3.43 -39.46 25.31
CA HIS A 409 4.45 -39.58 26.35
C HIS A 409 4.97 -38.19 26.73
N TYR A 410 5.05 -37.93 28.02
CA TYR A 410 5.57 -36.70 28.57
C TYR A 410 6.80 -36.98 29.43
N GLN A 411 7.83 -36.15 29.19
CA GLN A 411 9.04 -36.16 30.01
C GLN A 411 9.23 -34.76 30.55
N PHE A 412 9.16 -34.58 31.85
CA PHE A 412 9.34 -33.28 32.51
C PHE A 412 10.83 -33.07 32.79
N ASP A 413 11.26 -31.80 32.63
CA ASP A 413 12.60 -31.40 33.02
C ASP A 413 12.63 -31.39 34.59
N SER A 414 13.64 -32.10 35.18
CA SER A 414 13.84 -32.17 36.64
C SER A 414 14.44 -30.88 37.20
#